data_5794cc80cc0f3657d1d6cb7da89c82f9
#
_entry.id   5794cc80cc0f3657d1d6cb7da89c82f9
#
_cell.length_a   1.000
_cell.length_b   1.000
_cell.length_c   1.000
_cell.angle_alpha   90.00
_cell.angle_beta   90.00
_cell.angle_gamma   90.00
#
_symmetry.space_group_name_H-M   'P 1'
#
loop_
_entity.id
_entity.type
_entity.pdbx_description
1 polymer ?
#
loop_
_entity_poly.entity_id
_entity_poly.type
_entity_poly.pdbx_seq_one_letter_code
_entity_poly.pdbx_strand_id
1 'polypeptide(L)'
;MEETRILVVDDEQEIADLLELYLISDGYQVIKSRDALEGLAIMEREKIDLVLLDIMMPKMDGLEMCRKIREKHNVPIIMVSAKTQELDKIVGLTTGADDYVTKPFNPLELMARVKSQLRRYRDLNPANEKKEAEDSTIRLNH
;
A
#
# COMPACT_ATOMS: atom_id res chain seq x y z
N MET A 1 -9.42 12.12 14.84
CA MET A 1 -8.51 11.07 14.37
C MET A 1 -8.58 10.99 12.86
N GLU A 2 -7.45 11.03 12.21
CA GLU A 2 -7.43 10.95 10.77
C GLU A 2 -7.73 9.52 10.31
N GLU A 3 -8.52 9.43 9.27
CA GLU A 3 -8.82 8.13 8.67
C GLU A 3 -7.67 7.69 7.79
N THR A 4 -7.36 6.40 7.85
CA THR A 4 -6.33 5.82 7.03
C THR A 4 -6.85 5.60 5.62
N ARG A 5 -6.11 6.09 4.64
CA ARG A 5 -6.53 6.05 3.25
C ARG A 5 -5.60 5.17 2.43
N ILE A 6 -6.18 4.20 1.74
CA ILE A 6 -5.43 3.21 0.98
C ILE A 6 -5.77 3.36 -0.50
N LEU A 7 -4.71 3.41 -1.32
CA LEU A 7 -4.84 3.45 -2.77
C LEU A 7 -4.72 2.02 -3.30
N VAL A 8 -5.70 1.59 -4.09
CA VAL A 8 -5.69 0.28 -4.74
C VAL A 8 -5.52 0.50 -6.24
N VAL A 9 -4.41 0.01 -6.79
CA VAL A 9 -4.10 0.15 -8.21
C VAL A 9 -4.13 -1.24 -8.85
N ASP A 10 -5.18 -1.50 -9.62
CA ASP A 10 -5.38 -2.80 -10.26
C ASP A 10 -6.31 -2.59 -11.46
N ASP A 11 -5.90 -3.08 -12.62
CA ASP A 11 -6.73 -2.91 -13.82
C ASP A 11 -7.89 -3.90 -13.90
N GLU A 12 -7.91 -4.90 -13.02
CA GLU A 12 -9.03 -5.84 -12.91
C GLU A 12 -10.05 -5.26 -11.92
N GLN A 13 -11.17 -4.78 -12.47
CA GLN A 13 -12.21 -4.13 -11.66
C GLN A 13 -12.72 -5.04 -10.53
N GLU A 14 -12.90 -6.32 -10.82
CA GLU A 14 -13.40 -7.25 -9.80
C GLU A 14 -12.47 -7.39 -8.61
N ILE A 15 -11.18 -7.41 -8.87
CA ILE A 15 -10.18 -7.51 -7.80
C ILE A 15 -10.17 -6.21 -6.99
N ALA A 16 -10.18 -5.07 -7.68
CA ALA A 16 -10.19 -3.78 -6.99
C ALA A 16 -11.41 -3.63 -6.10
N ASP A 17 -12.57 -4.05 -6.59
CA ASP A 17 -13.81 -3.98 -5.81
C ASP A 17 -13.77 -4.91 -4.61
N LEU A 18 -13.20 -6.09 -4.78
CA LEU A 18 -13.08 -7.04 -3.68
C LEU A 18 -12.14 -6.51 -2.60
N LEU A 19 -11.00 -5.95 -3.00
CA LEU A 19 -10.07 -5.35 -2.06
C LEU A 19 -10.73 -4.18 -1.32
N GLU A 20 -11.47 -3.36 -2.04
CA GLU A 20 -12.20 -2.25 -1.42
C GLU A 20 -13.14 -2.75 -0.34
N LEU A 21 -13.89 -3.81 -0.63
CA LEU A 21 -14.83 -4.37 0.33
C LEU A 21 -14.15 -4.79 1.62
N TYR A 22 -13.03 -5.52 1.53
CA TYR A 22 -12.31 -5.96 2.72
C TYR A 22 -11.70 -4.78 3.48
N LEU A 23 -11.13 -3.84 2.77
CA LEU A 23 -10.48 -2.70 3.41
C LEU A 23 -11.48 -1.80 4.13
N ILE A 24 -12.62 -1.53 3.50
CA ILE A 24 -13.67 -0.73 4.14
C ILE A 24 -14.20 -1.44 5.37
N SER A 25 -14.34 -2.77 5.29
CA SER A 25 -14.77 -3.57 6.42
C SER A 25 -13.84 -3.42 7.63
N ASP A 26 -12.56 -3.19 7.39
CA ASP A 26 -11.57 -2.96 8.46
C ASP A 26 -11.44 -1.49 8.87
N GLY A 27 -12.29 -0.62 8.32
CA GLY A 27 -12.34 0.78 8.74
C GLY A 27 -11.47 1.72 7.92
N TYR A 28 -10.91 1.29 6.80
CA TYR A 28 -10.07 2.14 5.97
C TYR A 28 -10.90 2.84 4.90
N GLN A 29 -10.42 4.01 4.47
CA GLN A 29 -10.93 4.65 3.27
C GLN A 29 -10.15 4.12 2.08
N VAL A 30 -10.82 3.98 0.93
CA VAL A 30 -10.20 3.39 -0.26
C VAL A 30 -10.42 4.29 -1.46
N ILE A 31 -9.35 4.49 -2.21
CA ILE A 31 -9.42 5.12 -3.53
C ILE A 31 -8.91 4.09 -4.52
N LYS A 32 -9.67 3.85 -5.58
CA LYS A 32 -9.29 2.88 -6.60
C LYS A 32 -8.77 3.57 -7.84
N SER A 33 -7.75 2.99 -8.44
CA SER A 33 -7.19 3.43 -9.71
C SER A 33 -7.04 2.22 -10.61
N ARG A 34 -7.31 2.41 -11.90
CA ARG A 34 -7.25 1.31 -12.86
C ARG A 34 -5.93 1.25 -13.62
N ASP A 35 -5.10 2.26 -13.49
CA ASP A 35 -3.79 2.27 -14.11
C ASP A 35 -2.81 3.11 -13.28
N ALA A 36 -1.54 2.95 -13.62
CA ALA A 36 -0.48 3.59 -12.86
C ALA A 36 -0.49 5.11 -12.97
N LEU A 37 -0.80 5.64 -14.14
CA LEU A 37 -0.80 7.09 -14.34
C LEU A 37 -1.87 7.77 -13.48
N GLU A 38 -3.07 7.19 -13.45
CA GLU A 38 -4.13 7.71 -12.59
C GLU A 38 -3.73 7.59 -11.12
N GLY A 39 -3.14 6.46 -10.74
CA GLY A 39 -2.69 6.25 -9.36
C GLY A 39 -1.65 7.27 -8.92
N LEU A 40 -0.69 7.55 -9.79
CA LEU A 40 0.33 8.57 -9.48
C LEU A 40 -0.29 9.95 -9.34
N ALA A 41 -1.26 10.29 -10.19
CA ALA A 41 -1.96 11.57 -10.09
C ALA A 41 -2.72 11.67 -8.77
N ILE A 42 -3.34 10.58 -8.33
CA ILE A 42 -4.05 10.55 -7.05
C ILE A 42 -3.07 10.81 -5.91
N MET A 43 -1.88 10.22 -5.95
CA MET A 43 -0.89 10.41 -4.90
C MET A 43 -0.37 11.84 -4.81
N GLU A 44 -0.47 12.60 -5.89
CA GLU A 44 -0.06 14.00 -5.87
C GLU A 44 -1.09 14.90 -5.20
N ARG A 45 -2.37 14.53 -5.23
CA ARG A 45 -3.44 15.39 -4.71
C ARG A 45 -4.10 14.88 -3.43
N GLU A 46 -3.91 13.60 -3.11
CA GLU A 46 -4.53 12.98 -1.93
C GLU A 46 -3.45 12.44 -1.01
N LYS A 47 -3.71 12.50 0.29
CA LYS A 47 -2.80 11.86 1.24
C LYS A 47 -3.12 10.38 1.27
N ILE A 48 -2.17 9.57 0.86
CA ILE A 48 -2.28 8.11 0.84
C ILE A 48 -1.37 7.53 1.90
N ASP A 49 -1.86 6.58 2.66
CA ASP A 49 -1.12 5.96 3.76
C ASP A 49 -0.52 4.59 3.39
N LEU A 50 -1.07 3.95 2.37
CA LEU A 50 -0.58 2.64 1.91
C LEU A 50 -1.09 2.40 0.49
N VAL A 51 -0.30 1.71 -0.31
CA VAL A 51 -0.67 1.37 -1.69
C VAL A 51 -0.69 -0.14 -1.88
N LEU A 52 -1.79 -0.65 -2.41
CA LEU A 52 -1.87 -2.03 -2.92
C LEU A 52 -1.73 -1.93 -4.43
N LEU A 53 -0.77 -2.62 -5.00
CA LEU A 53 -0.33 -2.36 -6.36
C LEU A 53 -0.13 -3.67 -7.14
N ASP A 54 -0.85 -3.81 -8.25
CA ASP A 54 -0.65 -4.94 -9.14
C ASP A 54 0.55 -4.67 -10.06
N ILE A 55 1.34 -5.69 -10.32
CA ILE A 55 2.47 -5.58 -11.23
C ILE A 55 2.01 -5.59 -12.68
N MET A 56 1.08 -6.46 -13.00
CA MET A 56 0.68 -6.72 -14.40
C MET A 56 -0.41 -5.77 -14.86
N MET A 57 0.00 -4.60 -15.33
CA MET A 57 -0.91 -3.60 -15.85
C MET A 57 -0.41 -3.11 -17.22
N PRO A 58 -1.33 -2.67 -18.10
CA PRO A 58 -0.92 -2.10 -19.40
C PRO A 58 -0.23 -0.76 -19.23
N LYS A 59 0.55 -0.37 -20.23
CA LYS A 59 1.30 0.88 -20.28
C LYS A 59 2.43 0.88 -19.24
N MET A 60 2.20 1.42 -18.07
CA MET A 60 3.19 1.42 -16.99
C MET A 60 2.84 0.29 -16.01
N ASP A 61 3.75 -0.65 -15.81
CA ASP A 61 3.52 -1.75 -14.88
C ASP A 61 3.75 -1.30 -13.43
N GLY A 62 3.39 -2.20 -12.50
CA GLY A 62 3.50 -1.89 -11.08
C GLY A 62 4.92 -1.68 -10.59
N LEU A 63 5.90 -2.33 -11.22
CA LEU A 63 7.29 -2.16 -10.81
C LEU A 63 7.76 -0.74 -11.10
N GLU A 64 7.44 -0.24 -12.28
CA GLU A 64 7.80 1.13 -12.63
C GLU A 64 7.04 2.14 -11.79
N MET A 65 5.75 1.90 -11.54
CA MET A 65 4.98 2.77 -10.67
C MET A 65 5.58 2.82 -9.26
N CYS A 66 6.00 1.67 -8.75
CA CYS A 66 6.63 1.60 -7.44
C CYS A 66 7.89 2.47 -7.37
N ARG A 67 8.74 2.40 -8.39
CA ARG A 67 9.93 3.24 -8.44
C ARG A 67 9.57 4.72 -8.42
N LYS A 68 8.53 5.10 -9.18
CA LYS A 68 8.12 6.50 -9.24
C LYS A 68 7.53 6.97 -7.90
N ILE A 69 6.77 6.11 -7.23
CA ILE A 69 6.26 6.44 -5.90
C ILE A 69 7.43 6.71 -4.96
N ARG A 70 8.46 5.86 -5.01
CA ARG A 70 9.61 5.98 -4.11
C ARG A 70 10.44 7.23 -4.33
N GLU A 71 10.32 7.89 -5.48
CA GLU A 71 11.00 9.16 -5.70
C GLU A 71 10.50 10.27 -4.78
N LYS A 72 9.24 10.17 -4.33
CA LYS A 72 8.61 11.25 -3.56
C LYS A 72 7.96 10.79 -2.25
N HIS A 73 7.72 9.50 -2.09
CA HIS A 73 6.92 9.00 -0.97
C HIS A 73 7.55 7.78 -0.32
N ASN A 74 7.38 7.67 1.00
CA ASN A 74 7.85 6.54 1.79
C ASN A 74 6.71 5.63 2.26
N VAL A 75 5.50 5.85 1.74
CA VAL A 75 4.36 5.04 2.18
C VAL A 75 4.59 3.57 1.87
N PRO A 76 4.05 2.66 2.69
CA PRO A 76 4.18 1.23 2.42
C PRO A 76 3.49 0.84 1.13
N ILE A 77 4.13 -0.05 0.38
CA ILE A 77 3.61 -0.59 -0.87
C ILE A 77 3.58 -2.10 -0.76
N ILE A 78 2.41 -2.67 -0.96
CA ILE A 78 2.24 -4.12 -1.01
C ILE A 78 1.89 -4.50 -2.44
N MET A 79 2.73 -5.32 -3.07
CA MET A 79 2.42 -5.86 -4.39
C MET A 79 1.39 -6.96 -4.25
N VAL A 80 0.35 -6.95 -5.08
CA VAL A 80 -0.67 -7.99 -5.11
C VAL A 80 -0.76 -8.46 -6.55
N SER A 81 -0.16 -9.60 -6.88
CA SER A 81 -0.01 -10.00 -8.26
C SER A 81 -0.16 -11.50 -8.46
N ALA A 82 -0.55 -11.88 -9.69
CA ALA A 82 -0.61 -13.28 -10.09
C ALA A 82 0.76 -13.90 -10.32
N LYS A 83 1.82 -13.10 -10.38
CA LYS A 83 3.18 -13.63 -10.54
C LYS A 83 3.62 -14.31 -9.26
N THR A 84 3.87 -15.61 -9.34
CA THR A 84 4.12 -16.44 -8.16
C THR A 84 5.55 -16.92 -8.03
N GLN A 85 6.38 -16.73 -9.05
CA GLN A 85 7.75 -17.22 -9.02
C GLN A 85 8.60 -16.44 -8.02
N GLU A 86 9.53 -17.12 -7.40
CA GLU A 86 10.39 -16.52 -6.39
C GLU A 86 11.15 -15.32 -6.92
N LEU A 87 11.62 -15.42 -8.16
CA LEU A 87 12.33 -14.31 -8.79
C LEU A 87 11.45 -13.08 -8.95
N ASP A 88 10.16 -13.27 -9.28
CA ASP A 88 9.22 -12.16 -9.41
C ASP A 88 9.05 -11.43 -8.09
N LYS A 89 8.98 -12.18 -6.98
CA LYS A 89 8.85 -11.60 -5.65
C LYS A 89 10.10 -10.81 -5.27
N ILE A 90 11.27 -11.35 -5.59
CA ILE A 90 12.53 -10.66 -5.30
C ILE A 90 12.61 -9.35 -6.07
N VAL A 91 12.23 -9.36 -7.35
CA VAL A 91 12.24 -8.15 -8.16
C VAL A 91 11.27 -7.10 -7.59
N GLY A 92 10.08 -7.54 -7.18
CA GLY A 92 9.10 -6.63 -6.58
C GLY A 92 9.65 -5.96 -5.33
N LEU A 93 10.21 -6.75 -4.42
CA LEU A 93 10.72 -6.22 -3.15
C LEU A 93 11.94 -5.33 -3.35
N THR A 94 12.83 -5.71 -4.26
CA THR A 94 14.04 -4.89 -4.51
C THR A 94 13.72 -3.58 -5.24
N THR A 95 12.55 -3.49 -5.88
CA THR A 95 12.13 -2.27 -6.55
C THR A 95 11.65 -1.22 -5.55
N GLY A 96 11.39 -1.62 -4.31
CA GLY A 96 10.97 -0.69 -3.27
C GLY A 96 9.65 -1.06 -2.59
N ALA A 97 9.06 -2.19 -2.96
CA ALA A 97 7.86 -2.68 -2.28
C ALA A 97 8.23 -3.22 -0.90
N ASP A 98 7.31 -3.10 0.03
CA ASP A 98 7.54 -3.56 1.41
C ASP A 98 7.04 -4.97 1.63
N ASP A 99 6.15 -5.45 0.77
CA ASP A 99 5.59 -6.79 0.90
C ASP A 99 5.05 -7.26 -0.44
N TYR A 100 4.79 -8.55 -0.56
CA TYR A 100 4.33 -9.15 -1.79
C TYR A 100 3.32 -10.26 -1.48
N VAL A 101 2.13 -10.16 -2.06
CA VAL A 101 1.07 -11.13 -1.88
C VAL A 101 0.66 -11.67 -3.24
N THR A 102 0.57 -12.99 -3.37
CA THR A 102 0.21 -13.60 -4.66
C THR A 102 -1.29 -13.78 -4.77
N LYS A 103 -1.81 -13.61 -5.99
CA LYS A 103 -3.21 -13.92 -6.31
C LYS A 103 -3.32 -15.41 -6.66
N PRO A 104 -4.38 -16.10 -6.27
CA PRO A 104 -5.45 -15.64 -5.41
C PRO A 104 -4.97 -15.49 -3.97
N PHE A 105 -5.34 -14.40 -3.33
CA PHE A 105 -4.87 -14.11 -1.98
C PHE A 105 -5.87 -14.58 -0.93
N ASN A 106 -5.35 -14.82 0.28
CA ASN A 106 -6.16 -15.07 1.45
C ASN A 106 -6.53 -13.71 2.05
N PRO A 107 -7.82 -13.35 2.12
CA PRO A 107 -8.20 -12.03 2.62
C PRO A 107 -7.72 -11.73 4.02
N LEU A 108 -7.74 -12.73 4.91
CA LEU A 108 -7.27 -12.51 6.29
C LEU A 108 -5.78 -12.24 6.33
N GLU A 109 -5.01 -12.96 5.52
CA GLU A 109 -3.58 -12.73 5.42
C GLU A 109 -3.27 -11.35 4.87
N LEU A 110 -3.98 -10.95 3.82
CA LEU A 110 -3.75 -9.63 3.21
C LEU A 110 -4.07 -8.53 4.21
N MET A 111 -5.19 -8.63 4.92
CA MET A 111 -5.56 -7.62 5.91
C MET A 111 -4.54 -7.55 7.05
N ALA A 112 -4.00 -8.70 7.46
CA ALA A 112 -2.96 -8.72 8.49
C ALA A 112 -1.69 -8.02 8.02
N ARG A 113 -1.31 -8.20 6.75
CA ARG A 113 -0.14 -7.54 6.18
C ARG A 113 -0.35 -6.03 6.05
N VAL A 114 -1.57 -5.61 5.67
CA VAL A 114 -1.90 -4.19 5.62
C VAL A 114 -1.73 -3.55 7.00
N LYS A 115 -2.27 -4.17 8.04
CA LYS A 115 -2.14 -3.66 9.40
C LYS A 115 -0.69 -3.61 9.85
N SER A 116 0.06 -4.64 9.54
CA SER A 116 1.47 -4.73 9.93
C SER A 116 2.30 -3.63 9.24
N GLN A 117 2.07 -3.41 7.95
CA GLN A 117 2.81 -2.40 7.22
C GLN A 117 2.45 -0.98 7.67
N LEU A 118 1.18 -0.74 7.98
CA LEU A 118 0.77 0.56 8.49
C LEU A 118 1.39 0.85 9.85
N ARG A 119 1.45 -0.17 10.71
CA ARG A 119 2.07 -0.01 12.02
C ARG A 119 3.56 0.28 11.89
N ARG A 120 4.26 -0.46 11.04
CA ARG A 120 5.69 -0.23 10.80
C ARG A 120 5.95 1.15 10.25
N TYR A 121 5.13 1.60 9.32
CA TYR A 121 5.28 2.92 8.73
C TYR A 121 5.15 4.00 9.78
N ARG A 122 4.16 3.89 10.67
CA ARG A 122 3.95 4.85 11.74
C ARG A 122 5.14 4.87 12.71
N ASP A 123 5.63 3.69 13.06
CA ASP A 123 6.72 3.57 14.02
C ASP A 123 8.05 4.08 13.46
N LEU A 124 8.27 3.91 12.16
CA LEU A 124 9.54 4.28 11.52
C LEU A 124 9.53 5.66 10.89
N ASN A 125 8.36 6.31 10.82
CA ASN A 125 8.25 7.64 10.23
C ASN A 125 8.43 8.71 11.30
N PRO A 126 9.51 9.51 11.27
CA PRO A 126 9.76 10.51 12.31
C PRO A 126 8.63 11.51 12.53
N ALA A 127 7.95 11.93 11.46
CA ALA A 127 6.83 12.85 11.58
C ALA A 127 5.67 12.23 12.35
N ASN A 128 5.39 10.95 12.11
CA ASN A 128 4.33 10.25 12.82
C ASN A 128 4.72 9.98 14.26
N GLU A 129 5.97 9.62 14.49
CA GLU A 129 6.47 9.41 15.85
C GLU A 129 6.35 10.69 16.66
N LYS A 130 6.71 11.82 16.08
CA LYS A 130 6.61 13.08 16.76
C LYS A 130 5.18 13.43 17.12
N LYS A 131 4.26 13.18 16.20
CA LYS A 131 2.84 13.42 16.42
C LYS A 131 2.31 12.53 17.54
N GLU A 132 2.68 11.26 17.54
CA GLU A 132 2.26 10.34 18.57
C GLU A 132 2.82 10.71 19.94
N ALA A 133 4.05 11.19 19.98
CA ALA A 133 4.66 11.65 21.21
C ALA A 133 3.92 12.84 21.80
N GLU A 134 3.45 13.74 20.96
CA GLU A 134 2.65 14.88 21.41
C GLU A 134 1.31 14.43 21.96
N ASP A 135 0.71 13.42 21.34
CA ASP A 135 -0.60 12.90 21.74
C ASP A 135 -0.52 12.04 23.00
N SER A 136 0.61 11.41 23.21
CA SER A 136 0.77 10.50 24.37
C SER A 136 2.21 10.47 24.82
N THR A 137 2.50 11.30 25.84
CA THR A 137 3.85 11.38 26.40
C THR A 137 4.33 10.06 26.99
N ILE A 138 3.41 9.20 27.37
CA ILE A 138 3.75 7.90 27.95
C ILE A 138 4.53 7.04 26.96
N ARG A 139 4.27 7.20 25.70
CA ARG A 139 4.93 6.40 24.67
C ARG A 139 6.43 6.66 24.58
N LEU A 140 6.87 7.77 25.08
CA LEU A 140 8.30 8.11 25.05
C LEU A 140 9.14 7.24 25.96
N ASN A 141 8.52 6.54 26.88
CA ASN A 141 9.22 5.83 27.93
C ASN A 141 9.49 4.38 27.64
N HIS A 142 9.22 3.95 26.43
CA HIS A 142 9.56 2.56 26.12
C HIS A 142 10.21 2.37 24.80
#